data_e211eb2f6e934cd45b4b8550d1991bb9
#
_entry.id   e211eb2f6e934cd45b4b8550d1991bb9
#
_cell.length_a   1.000
_cell.length_b   1.000
_cell.length_c   1.000
_cell.angle_alpha   90.00
_cell.angle_beta   90.00
_cell.angle_gamma   90.00
#
_symmetry.space_group_name_H-M   'P 1'
#
loop_
_entity.id
_entity.type
_entity.pdbx_description
1 polymer ?
#
loop_
_entity_poly.entity_id
_entity_poly.type
_entity_poly.pdbx_seq_one_letter_code
_entity_poly.pdbx_strand_id
1 'polypeptide(L)'
;FLVLLSKDDDFEYLEVNPYNSIVKIIQNKDLSSYSTKIYIPLIIFNDAVNMNMFHHAGISKRNKYVFQNESELEKWDILNKYLEKIELEVFPLTFNYFINFTKTYVRRWREIIVYIKALFYLNKGLKIYDVEEKILKK
;
A
#
# COMPACT_ATOMS: atom_id res chain seq x y z
N PHE A 1 -16.18 -3.24 -1.32
CA PHE A 1 -15.80 -2.38 -2.46
C PHE A 1 -15.83 -3.15 -3.77
N LEU A 2 -15.87 -2.43 -4.87
CA LEU A 2 -15.90 -2.98 -6.21
C LEU A 2 -14.58 -2.66 -6.93
N VAL A 3 -13.99 -3.66 -7.55
CA VAL A 3 -12.84 -3.50 -8.45
C VAL A 3 -13.30 -3.67 -9.88
N LEU A 4 -12.98 -2.70 -10.72
CA LEU A 4 -13.28 -2.70 -12.15
C LEU A 4 -11.96 -2.93 -12.90
N LEU A 5 -11.82 -4.08 -13.51
CA LEU A 5 -10.66 -4.45 -14.30
C LEU A 5 -10.90 -4.06 -15.75
N SER A 6 -10.19 -3.06 -16.24
CA SER A 6 -10.31 -2.65 -17.64
C SER A 6 -9.47 -3.55 -18.53
N LYS A 7 -10.11 -4.08 -19.57
CA LYS A 7 -9.49 -4.86 -20.64
C LYS A 7 -10.03 -4.34 -21.96
N ASP A 8 -9.18 -3.73 -22.75
CA ASP A 8 -9.56 -3.06 -23.99
C ASP A 8 -10.70 -2.03 -23.74
N ASP A 9 -11.87 -2.22 -24.32
CA ASP A 9 -13.05 -1.36 -24.16
C ASP A 9 -14.10 -1.91 -23.18
N ASP A 10 -13.79 -3.01 -22.47
CA ASP A 10 -14.73 -3.68 -21.55
C ASP A 10 -14.18 -3.70 -20.11
N PHE A 11 -15.05 -4.04 -19.15
CA PHE A 11 -14.73 -4.17 -17.75
C PHE A 11 -15.18 -5.50 -17.17
N GLU A 12 -14.28 -6.14 -16.45
CA GLU A 12 -14.63 -7.23 -15.54
C GLU A 12 -14.85 -6.65 -14.14
N TYR A 13 -15.87 -7.13 -13.44
CA TYR A 13 -16.27 -6.60 -12.15
C TYR A 13 -15.97 -7.61 -11.04
N LEU A 14 -15.16 -7.20 -10.06
CA LEU A 14 -14.87 -7.99 -8.88
C LEU A 14 -15.46 -7.31 -7.65
N GLU A 15 -16.40 -7.97 -7.00
CA GLU A 15 -16.82 -7.59 -5.66
C GLU A 15 -15.85 -8.15 -4.63
N VAL A 16 -15.30 -7.26 -3.80
CA VAL A 16 -14.39 -7.63 -2.70
C VAL A 16 -15.02 -7.25 -1.38
N ASN A 17 -15.25 -8.24 -0.54
CA ASN A 17 -15.70 -8.05 0.85
C ASN A 17 -14.59 -8.48 1.81
N PRO A 18 -13.81 -7.51 2.35
CA PRO A 18 -12.68 -7.83 3.23
C PRO A 18 -13.12 -8.42 4.59
N TYR A 19 -14.34 -8.12 5.05
CA TYR A 19 -14.84 -8.66 6.32
C TYR A 19 -15.08 -10.16 6.28
N ASN A 20 -15.52 -10.66 5.13
CA ASN A 20 -15.83 -12.07 4.95
C ASN A 20 -14.76 -12.81 4.13
N SER A 21 -13.69 -12.12 3.73
CA SER A 21 -12.64 -12.64 2.85
C SER A 21 -13.21 -13.23 1.55
N ILE A 22 -14.25 -12.61 1.01
CA ILE A 22 -14.93 -13.07 -0.20
C ILE A 22 -14.56 -12.18 -1.36
N VAL A 23 -14.17 -12.82 -2.48
CA VAL A 23 -14.01 -12.19 -3.79
C VAL A 23 -14.93 -12.89 -4.76
N LYS A 24 -15.77 -12.15 -5.47
CA LYS A 24 -16.71 -12.68 -6.45
C LYS A 24 -16.63 -11.92 -7.76
N ILE A 25 -16.65 -12.63 -8.86
CA ILE A 25 -16.91 -12.03 -10.17
C ILE A 25 -18.42 -11.78 -10.27
N ILE A 26 -18.79 -10.54 -10.60
CA ILE A 26 -20.19 -10.16 -10.75
C ILE A 26 -20.48 -9.72 -12.16
N GLN A 27 -21.68 -10.06 -12.64
CA GLN A 27 -22.13 -9.66 -13.97
C GLN A 27 -23.07 -8.44 -13.92
N ASN A 28 -23.55 -8.08 -12.73
CA ASN A 28 -24.51 -7.02 -12.56
C ASN A 28 -23.81 -5.65 -12.58
N LYS A 29 -24.39 -4.72 -13.34
CA LYS A 29 -23.83 -3.39 -13.62
C LYS A 29 -24.35 -2.29 -12.69
N ASP A 30 -25.04 -2.61 -11.60
CA ASP A 30 -25.46 -1.58 -10.65
C ASP A 30 -24.27 -1.14 -9.78
N LEU A 31 -23.55 -0.16 -10.32
CA LEU A 31 -22.37 0.40 -9.67
C LEU A 31 -22.73 1.37 -8.54
N SER A 32 -23.99 1.77 -8.41
CA SER A 32 -24.43 2.78 -7.42
C SER A 32 -24.40 2.24 -6.00
N SER A 33 -24.57 0.93 -5.83
CA SER A 33 -24.59 0.26 -4.53
C SER A 33 -23.24 0.16 -3.82
N TYR A 34 -22.13 0.44 -4.53
CA TYR A 34 -20.80 0.30 -3.96
C TYR A 34 -20.22 1.64 -3.51
N SER A 35 -19.88 1.72 -2.24
CA SER A 35 -19.32 2.93 -1.61
C SER A 35 -17.90 3.27 -2.08
N THR A 36 -17.13 2.26 -2.46
CA THR A 36 -15.77 2.41 -2.99
C THR A 36 -15.63 1.65 -4.30
N LYS A 37 -15.10 2.32 -5.31
CA LYS A 37 -14.84 1.75 -6.64
C LYS A 37 -13.39 1.97 -7.03
N ILE A 38 -12.75 0.93 -7.53
CA ILE A 38 -11.35 0.93 -7.90
C ILE A 38 -11.24 0.51 -9.37
N TYR A 39 -10.76 1.39 -10.20
CA TYR A 39 -10.51 1.12 -11.62
C TYR A 39 -9.04 0.77 -11.79
N ILE A 40 -8.76 -0.44 -12.25
CA ILE A 40 -7.40 -0.95 -12.43
C ILE A 40 -7.30 -1.60 -13.82
N PRO A 41 -6.30 -1.27 -14.64
CA PRO A 41 -6.02 -2.03 -15.85
C PRO A 41 -5.74 -3.51 -15.51
N LEU A 42 -6.34 -4.43 -16.25
CA LEU A 42 -6.24 -5.88 -15.99
C LEU A 42 -4.77 -6.35 -15.93
N ILE A 43 -3.92 -5.81 -16.80
CA ILE A 43 -2.49 -6.13 -16.79
C ILE A 43 -1.82 -5.73 -15.47
N ILE A 44 -2.13 -4.54 -14.93
CA ILE A 44 -1.59 -4.06 -13.66
C ILE A 44 -2.10 -4.91 -12.49
N PHE A 45 -3.37 -5.30 -12.53
CA PHE A 45 -3.95 -6.16 -11.52
C PHE A 45 -3.29 -7.54 -11.51
N ASN A 46 -3.10 -8.16 -12.69
CA ASN A 46 -2.43 -9.44 -12.82
C ASN A 46 -0.98 -9.39 -12.32
N ASP A 47 -0.25 -8.33 -12.65
CA ASP A 47 1.11 -8.13 -12.15
C ASP A 47 1.11 -7.98 -10.63
N ALA A 48 0.19 -7.19 -10.06
CA ALA A 48 0.07 -7.02 -8.63
C ALA A 48 -0.24 -8.35 -7.89
N VAL A 49 -1.11 -9.18 -8.46
CA VAL A 49 -1.43 -10.52 -7.93
C VAL A 49 -0.22 -11.43 -7.99
N ASN A 50 0.42 -11.52 -9.16
CA ASN A 50 1.55 -12.43 -9.38
C ASN A 50 2.77 -12.08 -8.53
N MET A 51 3.00 -10.80 -8.29
CA MET A 51 4.12 -10.29 -7.51
C MET A 51 3.78 -10.09 -6.02
N ASN A 52 2.53 -10.27 -5.63
CA ASN A 52 2.00 -9.94 -4.30
C ASN A 52 2.28 -8.49 -3.88
N MET A 53 2.09 -7.55 -4.82
CA MET A 53 2.48 -6.15 -4.69
C MET A 53 1.31 -5.19 -4.94
N PHE A 54 0.21 -5.37 -4.23
CA PHE A 54 -1.02 -4.55 -4.40
C PHE A 54 -0.83 -3.08 -4.04
N HIS A 55 -0.03 -2.78 -3.02
CA HIS A 55 0.28 -1.42 -2.63
C HIS A 55 1.04 -0.68 -3.75
N HIS A 56 1.99 -1.33 -4.39
CA HIS A 56 2.74 -0.77 -5.50
C HIS A 56 1.89 -0.51 -6.74
N ALA A 57 0.83 -1.28 -6.96
CA ALA A 57 -0.14 -0.99 -8.01
C ALA A 57 -0.81 0.38 -7.82
N GLY A 58 -1.10 0.77 -6.55
CA GLY A 58 -1.62 2.10 -6.20
C GLY A 58 -0.65 3.24 -6.53
N ILE A 59 0.66 3.03 -6.39
CA ILE A 59 1.70 4.05 -6.67
C ILE A 59 1.85 4.30 -8.18
N SER A 60 1.47 3.35 -9.03
CA SER A 60 1.66 3.45 -10.49
C SER A 60 0.90 4.61 -11.16
N LYS A 61 0.03 5.32 -10.44
CA LYS A 61 -0.87 6.38 -10.93
C LYS A 61 -1.82 5.93 -12.07
N ARG A 62 -1.90 4.63 -12.32
CA ARG A 62 -2.77 4.04 -13.34
C ARG A 62 -4.11 3.58 -12.78
N ASN A 63 -4.22 3.55 -11.45
CA ASN A 63 -5.45 3.21 -10.76
C ASN A 63 -6.25 4.47 -10.47
N LYS A 64 -7.57 4.38 -10.65
CA LYS A 64 -8.50 5.44 -10.28
C LYS A 64 -9.39 4.95 -9.14
N TYR A 65 -9.42 5.71 -8.06
CA TYR A 65 -10.26 5.45 -6.91
C TYR A 65 -11.41 6.43 -6.88
N VAL A 66 -12.62 5.93 -6.62
CA VAL A 66 -13.82 6.73 -6.46
C VAL A 66 -14.49 6.34 -5.15
N PHE A 67 -14.59 7.27 -4.22
CA PHE A 67 -15.21 7.11 -2.91
C PHE A 67 -16.52 7.89 -2.86
N GLN A 68 -17.52 7.34 -2.19
CA GLN A 68 -18.80 7.99 -2.02
C GLN A 68 -18.72 9.17 -1.03
N ASN A 69 -17.85 9.05 -0.03
CA ASN A 69 -17.66 10.05 1.02
C ASN A 69 -16.26 9.94 1.66
N GLU A 70 -15.89 10.91 2.50
CA GLU A 70 -14.59 10.93 3.19
C GLU A 70 -14.38 9.75 4.13
N SER A 71 -15.41 9.25 4.78
CA SER A 71 -15.28 8.07 5.66
C SER A 71 -14.84 6.82 4.91
N GLU A 72 -15.25 6.67 3.65
CA GLU A 72 -14.80 5.55 2.81
C GLU A 72 -13.33 5.72 2.38
N LEU A 73 -12.89 6.94 2.15
CA LEU A 73 -11.49 7.25 1.90
C LEU A 73 -10.60 6.90 3.10
N GLU A 74 -11.04 7.27 4.32
CA GLU A 74 -10.31 6.92 5.55
C GLU A 74 -10.20 5.40 5.76
N LYS A 75 -11.29 4.67 5.54
CA LYS A 75 -11.28 3.20 5.61
C LYS A 75 -10.34 2.59 4.59
N TRP A 76 -10.32 3.14 3.38
CA TRP A 76 -9.39 2.71 2.33
C TRP A 76 -7.93 2.97 2.71
N ASP A 77 -7.63 4.15 3.27
CA ASP A 77 -6.28 4.48 3.71
C ASP A 77 -5.76 3.52 4.80
N ILE A 78 -6.64 3.17 5.75
CA ILE A 78 -6.33 2.15 6.76
C ILE A 78 -6.05 0.80 6.11
N LEU A 79 -6.92 0.34 5.20
CA LEU A 79 -6.74 -0.93 4.49
C LEU A 79 -5.42 -0.94 3.69
N ASN A 80 -5.14 0.14 2.98
CA ASN A 80 -3.93 0.26 2.17
C ASN A 80 -2.65 0.19 3.02
N LYS A 81 -2.64 0.79 4.20
CA LYS A 81 -1.56 0.66 5.18
C LYS A 81 -1.37 -0.78 5.68
N TYR A 82 -2.45 -1.55 5.80
CA TYR A 82 -2.36 -2.97 6.13
C TYR A 82 -1.80 -3.79 4.97
N LEU A 83 -2.25 -3.54 3.74
CA LEU A 83 -1.73 -4.19 2.54
C LEU A 83 -0.22 -3.95 2.38
N GLU A 84 0.24 -2.72 2.57
CA GLU A 84 1.66 -2.39 2.58
C GLU A 84 2.45 -3.24 3.58
N LYS A 85 1.94 -3.40 4.80
CA LYS A 85 2.59 -4.20 5.84
C LYS A 85 2.62 -5.70 5.52
N ILE A 86 1.59 -6.21 4.83
CA ILE A 86 1.57 -7.60 4.37
C ILE A 86 2.61 -7.80 3.25
N GLU A 87 2.69 -6.88 2.30
CA GLU A 87 3.65 -6.92 1.20
C GLU A 87 5.10 -6.81 1.68
N LEU A 88 5.33 -6.02 2.72
CA LEU A 88 6.64 -5.92 3.38
C LEU A 88 6.94 -7.11 4.31
N GLU A 89 6.09 -8.13 4.31
CA GLU A 89 6.19 -9.29 5.19
C GLU A 89 6.22 -8.94 6.70
N VAL A 90 5.67 -7.77 7.06
CA VAL A 90 5.57 -7.33 8.45
C VAL A 90 4.40 -8.03 9.16
N PHE A 91 3.39 -8.44 8.42
CA PHE A 91 2.25 -9.22 8.90
C PHE A 91 2.06 -10.52 8.10
N PRO A 92 1.62 -11.58 8.76
CA PRO A 92 1.50 -11.74 10.21
C PRO A 92 2.85 -11.75 10.92
N LEU A 93 2.90 -11.26 12.15
CA LEU A 93 4.10 -11.27 12.99
C LEU A 93 4.45 -12.73 13.36
N THR A 94 5.31 -13.34 12.56
CA THR A 94 5.84 -14.69 12.82
C THR A 94 7.20 -14.61 13.49
N PHE A 95 7.60 -15.68 14.17
CA PHE A 95 8.93 -15.79 14.77
C PHE A 95 10.04 -15.65 13.73
N ASN A 96 9.84 -16.22 12.54
CA ASN A 96 10.76 -16.08 11.41
C ASN A 96 10.89 -14.63 10.94
N TYR A 97 9.78 -13.88 10.92
CA TYR A 97 9.80 -12.47 10.62
C TYR A 97 10.65 -11.70 11.64
N PHE A 98 10.46 -11.96 12.93
CA PHE A 98 11.26 -11.31 13.98
C PHE A 98 12.75 -11.59 13.83
N ILE A 99 13.14 -12.82 13.51
CA ILE A 99 14.54 -13.18 13.24
C ILE A 99 15.08 -12.42 12.02
N ASN A 100 14.33 -12.39 10.92
CA ASN A 100 14.75 -11.71 9.69
C ASN A 100 14.82 -10.20 9.87
N PHE A 101 13.85 -9.62 10.58
CA PHE A 101 13.85 -8.23 10.98
C PHE A 101 15.12 -7.90 11.79
N THR A 102 15.39 -8.66 12.84
CA THR A 102 16.58 -8.46 13.69
C THR A 102 17.87 -8.58 12.87
N LYS A 103 18.02 -9.60 12.05
CA LYS A 103 19.18 -9.78 11.16
C LYS A 103 19.36 -8.59 10.21
N THR A 104 18.27 -8.08 9.64
CA THR A 104 18.30 -6.94 8.72
C THR A 104 18.76 -5.69 9.44
N TYR A 105 18.22 -5.40 10.63
CA TYR A 105 18.61 -4.23 11.41
C TYR A 105 20.03 -4.33 11.96
N VAL A 106 20.46 -5.49 12.41
CA VAL A 106 21.88 -5.70 12.81
C VAL A 106 22.81 -5.47 11.64
N ARG A 107 22.47 -5.95 10.45
CA ARG A 107 23.28 -5.73 9.22
C ARG A 107 23.31 -4.26 8.79
N ARG A 108 22.22 -3.52 9.03
CA ARG A 108 22.02 -2.12 8.63
C ARG A 108 22.17 -1.13 9.79
N TRP A 109 22.87 -1.49 10.86
CA TRP A 109 23.00 -0.66 12.07
C TRP A 109 23.48 0.77 11.80
N ARG A 110 24.34 0.97 10.79
CA ARG A 110 24.81 2.30 10.40
C ARG A 110 23.70 3.19 9.88
N GLU A 111 22.74 2.61 9.15
CA GLU A 111 21.57 3.35 8.65
C GLU A 111 20.64 3.72 9.80
N ILE A 112 20.50 2.86 10.81
CA ILE A 112 19.73 3.19 12.02
C ILE A 112 20.33 4.39 12.72
N ILE A 113 21.64 4.47 12.85
CA ILE A 113 22.30 5.64 13.45
C ILE A 113 22.03 6.91 12.63
N VAL A 114 22.10 6.83 11.31
CA VAL A 114 21.78 7.95 10.42
C VAL A 114 20.32 8.37 10.62
N TYR A 115 19.40 7.42 10.68
CA TYR A 115 17.98 7.68 10.90
C TYR A 115 17.70 8.34 12.26
N ILE A 116 18.30 7.84 13.34
CA ILE A 116 18.18 8.44 14.68
C ILE A 116 18.73 9.89 14.68
N LYS A 117 19.87 10.12 14.03
CA LYS A 117 20.42 11.47 13.87
C LYS A 117 19.48 12.38 13.09
N ALA A 118 18.89 11.87 11.99
CA ALA A 118 17.93 12.62 11.20
C ALA A 118 16.71 13.02 12.04
N LEU A 119 16.13 12.09 12.79
CA LEU A 119 15.00 12.36 13.69
C LEU A 119 15.36 13.42 14.75
N PHE A 120 16.56 13.36 15.31
CA PHE A 120 17.01 14.34 16.29
C PHE A 120 17.12 15.75 15.70
N TYR A 121 17.63 15.87 14.47
CA TYR A 121 17.72 17.16 13.78
C TYR A 121 16.35 17.68 13.35
N LEU A 122 15.47 16.82 12.85
CA LEU A 122 14.09 17.19 12.50
C LEU A 122 13.31 17.66 13.72
N ASN A 123 13.48 16.99 14.86
CA ASN A 123 12.82 17.40 16.11
C ASN A 123 13.32 18.75 16.64
N LYS A 124 14.51 19.19 16.21
CA LYS A 124 15.03 20.54 16.46
C LYS A 124 14.54 21.60 15.46
N GLY A 125 13.58 21.25 14.59
CA GLY A 125 12.99 22.16 13.61
C GLY A 125 13.82 22.41 12.36
N LEU A 126 14.87 21.60 12.09
CA LEU A 126 15.61 21.67 10.84
C LEU A 126 14.78 21.10 9.68
N LYS A 127 14.87 21.71 8.51
CA LYS A 127 14.23 21.21 7.30
C LYS A 127 14.95 19.96 6.80
N ILE A 128 14.25 19.09 6.07
CA ILE A 128 14.79 17.81 5.55
C ILE A 128 16.09 18.02 4.76
N TYR A 129 16.15 19.02 3.89
CA TYR A 129 17.35 19.35 3.09
C TYR A 129 18.57 19.72 3.94
N ASP A 130 18.36 20.48 5.01
CA ASP A 130 19.43 20.88 5.94
C ASP A 130 19.96 19.67 6.75
N VAL A 131 19.08 18.69 7.01
CA VAL A 131 19.42 17.44 7.70
C VAL A 131 20.29 16.55 6.79
N GLU A 132 19.94 16.40 5.51
CA GLU A 132 20.75 15.66 4.54
C GLU A 132 22.16 16.23 4.44
N GLU A 133 22.27 17.55 4.30
CA GLU A 133 23.57 18.21 4.21
C GLU A 133 24.47 17.98 5.45
N LYS A 134 23.87 18.00 6.65
CA LYS A 134 24.61 17.76 7.91
C LYS A 134 25.01 16.30 8.14
N ILE A 135 24.28 15.35 7.56
CA ILE A 135 24.54 13.91 7.76
C ILE A 135 25.48 13.36 6.68
N LEU A 136 25.33 13.80 5.43
CA LEU A 136 26.04 13.22 4.28
C LEU A 136 27.40 13.92 3.99
N LYS A 137 27.61 15.16 4.43
CA LYS A 137 28.87 15.87 4.23
C LYS A 137 29.96 15.57 5.31
N LYS A 138 29.80 14.48 6.04
CA LYS A 138 30.84 13.92 6.89
C LYS A 138 31.34 12.60 6.32
#